data_e1bdd2a7c04dcb8d14aa9ceaa73962b8
#
_entry.id   e1bdd2a7c04dcb8d14aa9ceaa73962b8
#
_cell.length_a   1.000
_cell.length_b   1.000
_cell.length_c   1.000
_cell.angle_alpha   90.00
_cell.angle_beta   90.00
_cell.angle_gamma   90.00
#
_symmetry.space_group_name_H-M   'P 1'
#
loop_
_entity.id
_entity.type
_entity.pdbx_description
1 polymer ?
#
loop_
_entity_poly.entity_id
_entity_poly.type
_entity_poly.pdbx_seq_one_letter_code
_entity_poly.pdbx_strand_id
1 'polypeptide(L)'
;MKYQVAIIGGGPAGYTAAETAGKAGLSVVLFEKRNLGGVCLNEGCIPTKTLLYSAKTYDGARHASRYAVSVSEVSFDLSKIIARKQKVVRKLVLGVKGKLTAGNVTIVTGEASVIDKNHVLCGDETYECDNLLLCT
;
A
#
# COMPACT_ATOMS: atom_id res chain seq x y z
N MET A 1 -18.92 -12.95 12.57
CA MET A 1 -18.93 -13.48 11.19
C MET A 1 -17.76 -14.43 11.02
N LYS A 2 -17.95 -15.47 10.22
CA LYS A 2 -16.87 -16.43 9.93
C LYS A 2 -16.29 -16.15 8.55
N TYR A 3 -14.97 -16.13 8.46
CA TYR A 3 -14.21 -15.95 7.22
C TYR A 3 -13.38 -17.19 6.91
N GLN A 4 -13.15 -17.47 5.64
CA GLN A 4 -12.23 -18.55 5.25
C GLN A 4 -10.77 -18.15 5.46
N VAL A 5 -10.47 -16.84 5.29
CA VAL A 5 -9.11 -16.30 5.50
C VAL A 5 -9.20 -14.99 6.26
N ALA A 6 -8.46 -14.90 7.36
CA ALA A 6 -8.16 -13.66 8.08
C ALA A 6 -6.71 -13.28 7.85
N ILE A 7 -6.45 -12.01 7.55
CA ILE A 7 -5.11 -11.50 7.24
C ILE A 7 -4.82 -10.32 8.15
N ILE A 8 -3.73 -10.37 8.90
CA ILE A 8 -3.28 -9.26 9.75
C ILE A 8 -2.11 -8.56 9.09
N GLY A 9 -2.29 -7.29 8.74
CA GLY A 9 -1.33 -6.44 8.06
C GLY A 9 -1.70 -6.17 6.60
N GLY A 10 -1.97 -4.91 6.27
CA GLY A 10 -2.38 -4.43 4.94
C GLY A 10 -1.23 -3.97 4.06
N GLY A 11 0.00 -4.39 4.34
CA GLY A 11 1.18 -4.17 3.49
C GLY A 11 1.19 -5.03 2.22
N PRO A 12 2.29 -5.01 1.43
CA PRO A 12 2.37 -5.72 0.15
C PRO A 12 2.03 -7.22 0.23
N ALA A 13 2.47 -7.91 1.25
CA ALA A 13 2.13 -9.32 1.45
C ALA A 13 0.62 -9.50 1.70
N GLY A 14 0.07 -8.73 2.66
CA GLY A 14 -1.32 -8.88 3.09
C GLY A 14 -2.32 -8.48 2.01
N TYR A 15 -2.17 -7.31 1.38
CA TYR A 15 -3.12 -6.91 0.35
C TYR A 15 -3.03 -7.79 -0.92
N THR A 16 -1.84 -8.32 -1.26
CA THR A 16 -1.69 -9.23 -2.39
C THR A 16 -2.35 -10.58 -2.09
N ALA A 17 -2.15 -11.11 -0.89
CA ALA A 17 -2.82 -12.35 -0.45
C ALA A 17 -4.34 -12.17 -0.41
N ALA A 18 -4.83 -11.05 0.15
CA ALA A 18 -6.26 -10.73 0.20
C ALA A 18 -6.89 -10.59 -1.18
N GLU A 19 -6.23 -9.88 -2.12
CA GLU A 19 -6.67 -9.74 -3.52
C GLU A 19 -6.75 -11.12 -4.19
N THR A 20 -5.74 -11.97 -4.00
CA THR A 20 -5.67 -13.30 -4.60
C THR A 20 -6.77 -14.21 -4.06
N ALA A 21 -6.93 -14.26 -2.73
CA ALA A 21 -7.95 -15.08 -2.09
C ALA A 21 -9.38 -14.60 -2.44
N GLY A 22 -9.61 -13.29 -2.44
CA GLY A 22 -10.91 -12.73 -2.84
C GLY A 22 -11.27 -13.01 -4.29
N LYS A 23 -10.31 -12.91 -5.22
CA LYS A 23 -10.50 -13.30 -6.64
C LYS A 23 -10.79 -14.79 -6.81
N ALA A 24 -10.29 -15.63 -5.92
CA ALA A 24 -10.60 -17.05 -5.89
C ALA A 24 -11.98 -17.36 -5.27
N GLY A 25 -12.74 -16.35 -4.87
CA GLY A 25 -14.09 -16.48 -4.31
C GLY A 25 -14.12 -16.81 -2.83
N LEU A 26 -12.99 -16.71 -2.12
CA LEU A 26 -12.94 -16.94 -0.68
C LEU A 26 -13.50 -15.73 0.07
N SER A 27 -14.14 -15.97 1.22
CA SER A 27 -14.49 -14.91 2.17
C SER A 27 -13.25 -14.49 2.96
N VAL A 28 -12.85 -13.21 2.78
CA VAL A 28 -11.59 -12.67 3.32
C VAL A 28 -11.85 -11.46 4.19
N VAL A 29 -11.18 -11.38 5.35
CA VAL A 29 -11.06 -10.19 6.17
C VAL A 29 -9.59 -9.78 6.27
N LEU A 30 -9.30 -8.50 6.03
CA LEU A 30 -7.99 -7.90 6.14
C LEU A 30 -7.99 -6.82 7.21
N PHE A 31 -7.11 -6.94 8.19
CA PHE A 31 -6.91 -5.95 9.26
C PHE A 31 -5.70 -5.08 8.98
N GLU A 32 -5.86 -3.77 9.07
CA GLU A 32 -4.76 -2.81 8.95
C GLU A 32 -4.91 -1.71 10.00
N LYS A 33 -3.88 -1.53 10.84
CA LYS A 33 -3.96 -0.60 11.97
C LYS A 33 -3.63 0.86 11.61
N ARG A 34 -2.97 1.10 10.49
CA ARG A 34 -2.58 2.46 10.06
C ARG A 34 -3.15 2.78 8.68
N ASN A 35 -2.38 2.52 7.65
CA ASN A 35 -2.73 2.86 6.27
C ASN A 35 -2.58 1.64 5.37
N LEU A 36 -3.64 1.31 4.65
CA LEU A 36 -3.60 0.28 3.62
C LEU A 36 -2.45 0.54 2.64
N GLY A 37 -1.72 -0.53 2.29
CA GLY A 37 -0.51 -0.45 1.49
C GLY A 37 0.78 -0.53 2.33
N GLY A 38 0.66 -0.40 3.67
CA GLY A 38 1.76 -0.53 4.62
C GLY A 38 2.88 0.48 4.40
N VAL A 39 4.04 0.20 4.97
CA VAL A 39 5.23 1.06 4.85
C VAL A 39 5.64 1.25 3.39
N CYS A 40 5.60 0.21 2.58
CA CYS A 40 6.06 0.27 1.18
C CYS A 40 5.34 1.37 0.38
N LEU A 41 4.00 1.40 0.39
CA LEU A 41 3.25 2.39 -0.36
C LEU A 41 3.28 3.78 0.28
N ASN A 42 3.20 3.85 1.60
CA ASN A 42 2.97 5.11 2.31
C ASN A 42 4.25 5.84 2.70
N GLU A 43 5.30 5.12 3.12
CA GLU A 43 6.48 5.69 3.77
C GLU A 43 7.81 5.18 3.17
N GLY A 44 7.79 4.11 2.37
CA GLY A 44 8.99 3.42 1.88
C GLY A 44 9.18 3.47 0.37
N CYS A 45 8.87 2.36 -0.30
CA CYS A 45 9.20 2.11 -1.71
C CYS A 45 8.71 3.20 -2.66
N ILE A 46 7.45 3.57 -2.56
CA ILE A 46 6.82 4.50 -3.51
C ILE A 46 7.25 5.95 -3.26
N PRO A 47 7.21 6.48 -2.03
CA PRO A 47 7.80 7.78 -1.73
C PRO A 47 9.23 7.90 -2.20
N THR A 48 10.08 6.95 -1.83
CA THR A 48 11.51 6.94 -2.20
C THR A 48 11.70 6.98 -3.71
N LYS A 49 11.07 6.07 -4.46
CA LYS A 49 11.19 6.03 -5.92
C LYS A 49 10.65 7.29 -6.59
N THR A 50 9.58 7.87 -6.05
CA THR A 50 8.99 9.10 -6.60
C THR A 50 9.93 10.29 -6.42
N LEU A 51 10.59 10.41 -5.27
CA LEU A 51 11.59 11.45 -5.00
C LEU A 51 12.86 11.25 -5.83
N LEU A 52 13.37 10.02 -5.88
CA LEU A 52 14.54 9.69 -6.70
C LEU A 52 14.31 9.97 -8.19
N TYR A 53 13.09 9.73 -8.69
CA TYR A 53 12.77 10.05 -10.08
C TYR A 53 12.85 11.56 -10.36
N SER A 54 12.38 12.40 -9.43
CA SER A 54 12.49 13.86 -9.53
C SER A 54 13.95 14.31 -9.50
N ALA A 55 14.76 13.74 -8.60
CA ALA A 55 16.19 14.02 -8.51
C ALA A 55 16.93 13.62 -9.81
N LYS A 56 16.64 12.41 -10.32
CA LYS A 56 17.24 11.93 -11.57
C LYS A 56 16.86 12.80 -12.78
N THR A 57 15.63 13.29 -12.82
CA THR A 57 15.16 14.19 -13.89
C THR A 57 15.92 15.52 -13.83
N TYR A 58 16.08 16.09 -12.63
CA TYR A 58 16.84 17.32 -12.42
C TYR A 58 18.32 17.14 -12.81
N ASP A 59 18.95 16.06 -12.35
CA ASP A 59 20.34 15.75 -12.66
C ASP A 59 20.55 15.54 -14.18
N GLY A 60 19.65 14.80 -14.82
CA GLY A 60 19.67 14.61 -16.27
C GLY A 60 19.57 15.92 -17.05
N ALA A 61 18.70 16.83 -16.63
CA ALA A 61 18.58 18.15 -17.25
C ALA A 61 19.85 18.99 -17.07
N ARG A 62 20.47 18.98 -15.89
CA ARG A 62 21.74 19.68 -15.64
C ARG A 62 22.92 19.17 -16.51
N HIS A 63 22.90 17.90 -16.84
CA HIS A 63 23.96 17.25 -17.61
C HIS A 63 23.55 16.97 -19.07
N ALA A 64 22.49 17.60 -19.55
CA ALA A 64 21.93 17.36 -20.89
C ALA A 64 22.91 17.66 -22.03
N SER A 65 23.84 18.60 -21.83
CA SER A 65 24.87 18.95 -22.82
C SER A 65 25.76 17.77 -23.23
N ARG A 66 25.94 16.77 -22.37
CA ARG A 66 26.65 15.50 -22.69
C ARG A 66 25.99 14.73 -23.84
N TYR A 67 24.72 15.00 -24.10
CA TYR A 67 23.91 14.36 -25.13
C TYR A 67 23.50 15.33 -26.24
N ALA A 68 24.26 16.44 -26.41
CA ALA A 68 23.99 17.49 -27.39
C ALA A 68 22.60 18.16 -27.22
N VAL A 69 22.03 18.14 -25.99
CA VAL A 69 20.80 18.83 -25.66
C VAL A 69 21.11 20.09 -24.87
N SER A 70 20.61 21.24 -25.35
CA SER A 70 20.80 22.52 -24.67
C SER A 70 19.63 22.80 -23.73
N VAL A 71 19.99 23.18 -22.50
CA VAL A 71 18.99 23.58 -21.46
C VAL A 71 19.45 24.92 -20.90
N SER A 72 18.61 25.93 -20.97
CA SER A 72 18.97 27.31 -20.57
C SER A 72 18.99 27.48 -19.05
N GLU A 73 18.03 26.91 -18.34
CA GLU A 73 17.91 27.01 -16.89
C GLU A 73 17.27 25.76 -16.33
N VAL A 74 17.79 25.28 -15.19
CA VAL A 74 17.23 24.12 -14.47
C VAL A 74 17.03 24.50 -13.03
N SER A 75 15.78 24.49 -12.60
CA SER A 75 15.38 24.73 -11.20
C SER A 75 14.45 23.62 -10.70
N PHE A 76 14.23 23.56 -9.40
CA PHE A 76 13.25 22.67 -8.81
C PHE A 76 12.47 23.38 -7.70
N ASP A 77 11.27 22.88 -7.44
CA ASP A 77 10.39 23.31 -6.33
C ASP A 77 10.11 22.10 -5.44
N LEU A 78 10.70 22.09 -4.26
CA LEU A 78 10.57 20.99 -3.32
C LEU A 78 9.10 20.77 -2.89
N SER A 79 8.33 21.85 -2.72
CA SER A 79 6.92 21.73 -2.34
C SER A 79 6.09 21.00 -3.39
N LYS A 80 6.34 21.29 -4.68
CA LYS A 80 5.70 20.58 -5.79
C LYS A 80 6.14 19.13 -5.91
N ILE A 81 7.42 18.85 -5.64
CA ILE A 81 7.94 17.46 -5.60
C ILE A 81 7.24 16.66 -4.51
N ILE A 82 7.09 17.22 -3.30
CA ILE A 82 6.39 16.58 -2.19
C ILE A 82 4.90 16.38 -2.52
N ALA A 83 4.24 17.39 -3.08
CA ALA A 83 2.84 17.28 -3.50
C ALA A 83 2.64 16.17 -4.56
N ARG A 84 3.55 16.09 -5.54
CA ARG A 84 3.57 15.02 -6.53
C ARG A 84 3.71 13.64 -5.87
N LYS A 85 4.66 13.49 -4.94
CA LYS A 85 4.86 12.24 -4.18
C LYS A 85 3.58 11.82 -3.46
N GLN A 86 2.92 12.73 -2.75
CA GLN A 86 1.66 12.46 -2.04
C GLN A 86 0.54 12.05 -2.99
N LYS A 87 0.45 12.67 -4.17
CA LYS A 87 -0.54 12.31 -5.21
C LYS A 87 -0.32 10.89 -5.72
N VAL A 88 0.93 10.49 -5.96
CA VAL A 88 1.28 9.14 -6.43
C VAL A 88 0.90 8.11 -5.36
N VAL A 89 1.28 8.33 -4.10
CA VAL A 89 0.94 7.43 -2.98
C VAL A 89 -0.57 7.25 -2.89
N ARG A 90 -1.34 8.35 -2.82
CA ARG A 90 -2.81 8.29 -2.74
C ARG A 90 -3.42 7.49 -3.88
N LYS A 91 -2.96 7.70 -5.12
CA LYS A 91 -3.46 6.97 -6.29
C LYS A 91 -3.24 5.47 -6.16
N LEU A 92 -2.08 5.03 -5.68
CA LEU A 92 -1.77 3.61 -5.52
C LEU A 92 -2.55 2.98 -4.36
N VAL A 93 -2.68 3.65 -3.22
CA VAL A 93 -3.50 3.18 -2.10
C VAL A 93 -4.96 3.01 -2.50
N LEU A 94 -5.52 3.99 -3.23
CA LEU A 94 -6.89 3.89 -3.77
C LEU A 94 -7.02 2.73 -4.78
N GLY A 95 -6.00 2.49 -5.60
CA GLY A 95 -5.96 1.34 -6.51
C GLY A 95 -6.00 0.01 -5.78
N VAL A 96 -5.20 -0.14 -4.70
CA VAL A 96 -5.24 -1.34 -3.85
C VAL A 96 -6.62 -1.51 -3.21
N LYS A 97 -7.17 -0.44 -2.61
CA LYS A 97 -8.50 -0.49 -2.00
C LYS A 97 -9.57 -0.92 -3.01
N GLY A 98 -9.55 -0.35 -4.22
CA GLY A 98 -10.50 -0.72 -5.29
C GLY A 98 -10.42 -2.19 -5.68
N LYS A 99 -9.23 -2.75 -5.78
CA LYS A 99 -9.03 -4.18 -6.08
C LYS A 99 -9.55 -5.10 -4.97
N LEU A 100 -9.30 -4.74 -3.71
CA LEU A 100 -9.81 -5.50 -2.56
C LEU A 100 -11.34 -5.46 -2.51
N THR A 101 -11.93 -4.29 -2.73
CA THR A 101 -13.38 -4.13 -2.78
C THR A 101 -13.99 -4.95 -3.94
N ALA A 102 -13.38 -4.94 -5.11
CA ALA A 102 -13.83 -5.75 -6.25
C ALA A 102 -13.73 -7.27 -6.00
N GLY A 103 -12.80 -7.69 -5.14
CA GLY A 103 -12.68 -9.07 -4.66
C GLY A 103 -13.54 -9.39 -3.44
N ASN A 104 -14.48 -8.54 -3.05
CA ASN A 104 -15.34 -8.69 -1.87
C ASN A 104 -14.55 -8.91 -0.55
N VAL A 105 -13.34 -8.36 -0.46
CA VAL A 105 -12.55 -8.42 0.77
C VAL A 105 -13.10 -7.41 1.79
N THR A 106 -13.38 -7.89 3.00
CA THR A 106 -13.73 -7.02 4.13
C THR A 106 -12.45 -6.38 4.68
N ILE A 107 -12.39 -5.05 4.70
CA ILE A 107 -11.25 -4.30 5.25
C ILE A 107 -11.66 -3.74 6.59
N VAL A 108 -10.94 -4.11 7.65
CA VAL A 108 -11.15 -3.63 9.01
C VAL A 108 -9.96 -2.76 9.40
N THR A 109 -10.22 -1.50 9.73
CA THR A 109 -9.18 -0.59 10.22
C THR A 109 -9.10 -0.69 11.73
N GLY A 110 -7.95 -1.14 12.24
CA GLY A 110 -7.70 -1.31 13.66
C GLY A 110 -6.54 -2.23 13.93
N GLU A 111 -6.06 -2.20 15.17
CA GLU A 111 -5.04 -3.12 15.65
C GLU A 111 -5.68 -4.47 15.97
N ALA A 112 -5.25 -5.49 15.25
CA ALA A 112 -5.75 -6.84 15.41
C ALA A 112 -4.80 -7.68 16.26
N SER A 113 -5.37 -8.50 17.14
CA SER A 113 -4.63 -9.43 18.01
C SER A 113 -5.13 -10.85 17.79
N VAL A 114 -4.22 -11.80 17.78
CA VAL A 114 -4.56 -13.23 17.68
C VAL A 114 -5.00 -13.74 19.05
N ILE A 115 -6.23 -14.26 19.14
CA ILE A 115 -6.70 -14.94 20.35
C ILE A 115 -6.24 -16.39 20.33
N ASP A 116 -6.54 -17.06 19.23
CA ASP A 116 -6.12 -18.44 18.96
C ASP A 116 -5.99 -18.67 17.44
N LYS A 117 -5.81 -19.92 17.04
CA LYS A 117 -5.62 -20.29 15.62
C LYS A 117 -6.78 -19.93 14.69
N ASN A 118 -7.99 -19.70 15.25
CA ASN A 118 -9.20 -19.45 14.49
C ASN A 118 -9.88 -18.11 14.84
N HIS A 119 -9.36 -17.37 15.84
CA HIS A 119 -9.99 -16.14 16.30
C HIS A 119 -9.02 -14.96 16.36
N VAL A 120 -9.48 -13.84 15.82
CA VAL A 120 -8.80 -12.55 15.81
C VAL A 120 -9.67 -11.51 16.48
N LEU A 121 -9.12 -10.76 17.43
CA LEU A 121 -9.75 -9.61 18.07
C LEU A 121 -9.31 -8.33 17.35
N CYS A 122 -10.26 -7.45 17.02
CA CYS A 122 -9.96 -6.11 16.55
C CYS A 122 -10.96 -5.11 17.14
N GLY A 123 -10.47 -4.19 17.97
CA GLY A 123 -11.34 -3.39 18.83
C GLY A 123 -12.10 -4.29 19.80
N ASP A 124 -13.42 -4.14 19.85
CA ASP A 124 -14.30 -4.94 20.72
C ASP A 124 -14.92 -6.15 19.98
N GLU A 125 -14.54 -6.37 18.72
CA GLU A 125 -15.11 -7.43 17.89
C GLU A 125 -14.15 -8.62 17.71
N THR A 126 -14.71 -9.82 17.81
CA THR A 126 -14.01 -11.08 17.52
C THR A 126 -14.45 -11.62 16.16
N TYR A 127 -13.45 -11.95 15.34
CA TYR A 127 -13.61 -12.49 14.00
C TYR A 127 -13.16 -13.95 13.98
N GLU A 128 -14.03 -14.85 13.54
CA GLU A 128 -13.71 -16.27 13.36
C GLU A 128 -13.17 -16.51 11.96
N CYS A 129 -12.13 -17.36 11.84
CA CYS A 129 -11.56 -17.73 10.55
C CYS A 129 -11.12 -19.19 10.49
N ASP A 130 -11.11 -19.75 9.28
CA ASP A 130 -10.58 -21.09 9.06
C ASP A 130 -9.04 -21.07 8.95
N ASN A 131 -8.50 -20.02 8.34
CA ASN A 131 -7.05 -19.84 8.14
C ASN A 131 -6.64 -18.41 8.53
N LEU A 132 -5.53 -18.30 9.24
CA LEU A 132 -4.93 -17.02 9.67
C LEU A 132 -3.59 -16.81 8.97
N LEU A 133 -3.42 -15.63 8.36
CA LEU A 133 -2.18 -15.19 7.71
C LEU A 133 -1.63 -13.94 8.41
N LEU A 134 -0.40 -14.01 8.88
CA LEU A 134 0.31 -12.90 9.52
C LEU A 134 1.24 -12.22 8.51
N CYS A 135 0.97 -10.93 8.23
CA CYS A 135 1.66 -10.09 7.25
C CYS A 135 2.10 -8.75 7.84
N THR A 136 2.46 -8.72 9.15
CA THR A 136 2.90 -7.53 9.90
C THR A 136 4.32 -7.11 9.59
#